data_c179fc7ec5753cddc9634513b125f6e1
#
_entry.id   c179fc7ec5753cddc9634513b125f6e1
#
_cell.length_a   1.000
_cell.length_b   1.000
_cell.length_c   1.000
_cell.angle_alpha   90.00
_cell.angle_beta   90.00
_cell.angle_gamma   90.00
#
_symmetry.space_group_name_H-M   'P 1'
#
loop_
_entity.id
_entity.type
_entity.pdbx_description
1 polymer ?
#
loop_
_entity_poly.entity_id
_entity_poly.type
_entity_poly.pdbx_seq_one_letter_code
_entity_poly.pdbx_strand_id
1 'polypeptide(L)'
;DGASVYDSERIDRAVLKAMSQIFASISGCPEEEKIEQAQRKVTAEFSLQKKRLEDQIRKDTKQLESLRSEIVKSLAGESDFSGEDLATALRTLREKLDAETKELEKLKAEEADEKRTNDMIIPAYRQFKTWSVEFEESSFEAKKMIAGQLFRRIEVRKDYEITYEMNLTYAKFCEEWLRIRQTITATE
;
A
#
# COMPACT_ATOMS: atom_id res chain seq x y z
N ASP A 1 6.81 21.74 -40.97
CA ASP A 1 6.49 21.46 -39.55
C ASP A 1 6.62 22.75 -38.75
N GLY A 2 5.52 23.52 -38.66
CA GLY A 2 5.48 24.78 -37.92
C GLY A 2 5.56 24.48 -36.43
N ALA A 3 6.64 24.90 -35.79
CA ALA A 3 6.70 24.94 -34.35
C ALA A 3 5.57 25.84 -33.88
N SER A 4 4.56 25.27 -33.20
CA SER A 4 3.51 26.04 -32.58
C SER A 4 4.12 26.83 -31.44
N VAL A 5 4.18 28.17 -31.61
CA VAL A 5 4.62 29.05 -30.52
C VAL A 5 3.47 29.13 -29.53
N TYR A 6 3.63 28.45 -28.38
CA TYR A 6 2.68 28.53 -27.30
C TYR A 6 3.00 29.76 -26.40
N ASP A 7 1.98 30.43 -25.94
CA ASP A 7 2.11 31.50 -24.97
C ASP A 7 2.47 30.91 -23.58
N SER A 8 3.70 31.12 -23.14
CA SER A 8 4.22 30.59 -21.88
C SER A 8 3.45 31.09 -20.66
N GLU A 9 2.99 32.36 -20.65
CA GLU A 9 2.21 32.90 -19.55
C GLU A 9 0.84 32.22 -19.41
N ARG A 10 0.25 31.85 -20.53
CA ARG A 10 -1.03 31.13 -20.53
C ARG A 10 -0.87 29.71 -19.99
N ILE A 11 0.25 29.04 -20.36
CA ILE A 11 0.59 27.72 -19.84
C ILE A 11 0.85 27.79 -18.34
N ASP A 12 1.70 28.70 -17.92
CA ASP A 12 2.06 28.90 -16.50
C ASP A 12 0.79 29.14 -15.65
N ARG A 13 -0.11 30.01 -16.09
CA ARG A 13 -1.40 30.26 -15.41
C ARG A 13 -2.27 29.01 -15.31
N ALA A 14 -2.35 28.20 -16.35
CA ALA A 14 -3.14 26.98 -16.34
C ALA A 14 -2.55 25.92 -15.39
N VAL A 15 -1.22 25.76 -15.38
CA VAL A 15 -0.51 24.86 -14.47
C VAL A 15 -0.71 25.30 -13.02
N LEU A 16 -0.52 26.60 -12.71
CA LEU A 16 -0.71 27.15 -11.37
C LEU A 16 -2.16 26.96 -10.90
N LYS A 17 -3.15 27.14 -11.78
CA LYS A 17 -4.56 26.89 -11.45
C LYS A 17 -4.80 25.40 -11.12
N ALA A 18 -4.21 24.49 -11.88
CA ALA A 18 -4.30 23.05 -11.58
C ALA A 18 -3.68 22.73 -10.21
N MET A 19 -2.54 23.35 -9.89
CA MET A 19 -1.89 23.19 -8.58
C MET A 19 -2.77 23.71 -7.45
N SER A 20 -3.35 24.91 -7.57
CA SER A 20 -4.29 25.45 -6.58
C SER A 20 -5.47 24.52 -6.35
N GLN A 21 -6.00 23.89 -7.40
CA GLN A 21 -7.08 22.90 -7.28
C GLN A 21 -6.64 21.64 -6.53
N ILE A 22 -5.43 21.12 -6.83
CA ILE A 22 -4.85 19.98 -6.13
C ILE A 22 -4.68 20.31 -4.64
N PHE A 23 -4.07 21.45 -4.31
CA PHE A 23 -3.88 21.85 -2.92
C PHE A 23 -5.20 22.12 -2.19
N ALA A 24 -6.19 22.72 -2.84
CA ALA A 24 -7.52 22.91 -2.27
C ALA A 24 -8.21 21.57 -1.94
N SER A 25 -8.03 20.55 -2.79
CA SER A 25 -8.57 19.20 -2.52
C SER A 25 -7.91 18.50 -1.34
N ILE A 26 -6.68 18.90 -1.00
CA ILE A 26 -5.87 18.36 0.09
C ILE A 26 -6.02 19.20 1.38
N SER A 27 -6.42 20.46 1.28
CA SER A 27 -6.56 21.37 2.45
C SER A 27 -7.59 20.89 3.49
N GLY A 28 -8.53 20.01 3.12
CA GLY A 28 -9.44 19.33 4.05
C GLY A 28 -8.84 18.07 4.68
N CYS A 29 -7.52 17.91 4.68
CA CYS A 29 -6.84 16.75 5.21
C CYS A 29 -7.03 16.60 6.73
N PRO A 30 -7.30 15.37 7.24
CA PRO A 30 -7.27 15.10 8.67
C PRO A 30 -5.90 15.43 9.25
N GLU A 31 -5.88 15.60 10.54
CA GLU A 31 -4.65 15.79 11.29
C GLU A 31 -3.71 14.58 11.11
N GLU A 32 -2.41 14.82 11.09
CA GLU A 32 -1.37 13.78 10.95
C GLU A 32 -1.59 12.61 11.91
N GLU A 33 -2.08 12.91 13.12
CA GLU A 33 -2.41 11.92 14.12
C GLU A 33 -3.47 10.90 13.66
N LYS A 34 -4.48 11.33 12.90
CA LYS A 34 -5.50 10.41 12.34
C LYS A 34 -4.91 9.49 11.27
N ILE A 35 -3.95 9.98 10.48
CA ILE A 35 -3.22 9.16 9.50
C ILE A 35 -2.40 8.10 10.23
N GLU A 36 -1.64 8.49 11.25
CA GLU A 36 -0.86 7.55 12.05
C GLU A 36 -1.73 6.51 12.76
N GLN A 37 -2.89 6.91 13.28
CA GLN A 37 -3.84 5.98 13.90
C GLN A 37 -4.38 4.96 12.90
N ALA A 38 -4.73 5.39 11.68
CA ALA A 38 -5.17 4.47 10.62
C ALA A 38 -4.06 3.47 10.26
N GLN A 39 -2.83 3.94 10.10
CA GLN A 39 -1.67 3.08 9.83
C GLN A 39 -1.39 2.07 10.96
N ARG A 40 -1.50 2.50 12.22
CA ARG A 40 -1.35 1.61 13.38
C ARG A 40 -2.40 0.51 13.39
N LYS A 41 -3.66 0.81 13.02
CA LYS A 41 -4.72 -0.20 12.90
C LYS A 41 -4.39 -1.24 11.84
N VAL A 42 -3.99 -0.82 10.65
CA VAL A 42 -3.61 -1.73 9.56
C VAL A 42 -2.42 -2.62 9.98
N THR A 43 -1.39 -2.05 10.59
CA THR A 43 -0.23 -2.81 11.09
C THR A 43 -0.64 -3.83 12.17
N ALA A 44 -1.56 -3.47 13.05
CA ALA A 44 -2.07 -4.38 14.08
C ALA A 44 -2.87 -5.54 13.47
N GLU A 45 -3.65 -5.29 12.42
CA GLU A 45 -4.38 -6.33 11.68
C GLU A 45 -3.44 -7.34 11.01
N PHE A 46 -2.39 -6.87 10.31
CA PHE A 46 -1.35 -7.75 9.76
C PHE A 46 -0.68 -8.60 10.85
N SER A 47 -0.32 -7.99 11.97
CA SER A 47 0.31 -8.70 13.08
C SER A 47 -0.60 -9.79 13.66
N LEU A 48 -1.90 -9.51 13.79
CA LEU A 48 -2.87 -10.48 14.27
C LEU A 48 -3.07 -11.65 13.30
N GLN A 49 -3.18 -11.36 12.01
CA GLN A 49 -3.33 -12.38 10.96
C GLN A 49 -2.10 -13.27 10.88
N LYS A 50 -0.90 -12.71 10.86
CA LYS A 50 0.37 -13.49 10.91
C LYS A 50 0.43 -14.41 12.11
N LYS A 51 0.14 -13.89 13.30
CA LYS A 51 0.16 -14.69 14.52
C LYS A 51 -0.80 -15.87 14.45
N ARG A 52 -2.03 -15.66 13.94
CA ARG A 52 -3.01 -16.73 13.77
C ARG A 52 -2.50 -17.82 12.82
N LEU A 53 -1.92 -17.40 11.70
CA LEU A 53 -1.41 -18.31 10.69
C LEU A 53 -0.17 -19.08 11.19
N GLU A 54 0.75 -18.41 11.89
CA GLU A 54 1.92 -19.05 12.52
C GLU A 54 1.51 -20.05 13.61
N ASP A 55 0.50 -19.74 14.43
CA ASP A 55 -0.04 -20.64 15.43
C ASP A 55 -0.70 -21.88 14.77
N GLN A 56 -1.39 -21.68 13.64
CA GLN A 56 -1.98 -22.78 12.89
C GLN A 56 -0.91 -23.68 12.26
N ILE A 57 0.08 -23.11 11.59
CA ILE A 57 1.23 -23.85 11.03
C ILE A 57 1.94 -24.67 12.12
N ARG A 58 2.17 -24.04 13.28
CA ARG A 58 2.80 -24.75 14.43
C ARG A 58 1.97 -25.92 14.91
N LYS A 59 0.64 -25.77 14.97
CA LYS A 59 -0.28 -26.83 15.36
C LYS A 59 -0.27 -27.98 14.35
N ASP A 60 -0.35 -27.65 13.07
CA ASP A 60 -0.40 -28.63 12.01
C ASP A 60 0.97 -29.35 11.83
N THR A 61 2.07 -28.66 12.06
CA THR A 61 3.40 -29.27 12.14
C THR A 61 3.49 -30.31 13.25
N LYS A 62 2.95 -30.03 14.44
CA LYS A 62 2.89 -31.02 15.52
C LYS A 62 2.00 -32.23 15.18
N GLN A 63 0.89 -31.98 14.49
CA GLN A 63 0.03 -33.08 14.01
C GLN A 63 0.78 -33.95 12.97
N LEU A 64 1.56 -33.33 12.07
CA LEU A 64 2.37 -34.05 11.11
C LEU A 64 3.41 -34.95 11.78
N GLU A 65 4.05 -34.47 12.84
CA GLU A 65 5.00 -35.26 13.64
C GLU A 65 4.30 -36.43 14.33
N SER A 66 3.10 -36.21 14.89
CA SER A 66 2.30 -37.27 15.49
C SER A 66 1.88 -38.33 14.49
N LEU A 67 1.43 -37.93 13.28
CA LEU A 67 1.10 -38.86 12.19
C LEU A 67 2.32 -39.69 11.73
N ARG A 68 3.51 -39.07 11.65
CA ARG A 68 4.75 -39.78 11.32
C ARG A 68 5.09 -40.85 12.37
N SER A 69 4.90 -40.55 13.66
CA SER A 69 5.09 -41.52 14.72
C SER A 69 4.12 -42.66 14.64
N GLU A 70 2.84 -42.38 14.28
CA GLU A 70 1.79 -43.40 14.14
C GLU A 70 2.03 -44.30 12.93
N ILE A 71 2.60 -43.76 11.83
CA ILE A 71 3.03 -44.61 10.68
C ILE A 71 4.08 -45.63 11.12
N VAL A 72 5.07 -45.24 11.96
CA VAL A 72 6.08 -46.18 12.45
C VAL A 72 5.44 -47.31 13.25
N LYS A 73 4.45 -47.00 14.11
CA LYS A 73 3.70 -48.00 14.87
C LYS A 73 2.86 -48.93 13.96
N SER A 74 2.21 -48.33 12.94
CA SER A 74 1.45 -49.14 11.96
C SER A 74 2.31 -50.12 11.22
N LEU A 75 3.53 -49.75 10.84
CA LEU A 75 4.52 -50.65 10.22
C LEU A 75 4.97 -51.78 11.15
N ALA A 76 4.99 -51.51 12.47
CA ALA A 76 5.30 -52.53 13.49
C ALA A 76 4.07 -53.39 13.84
N GLY A 77 2.89 -53.13 13.31
CA GLY A 77 1.65 -53.84 13.65
C GLY A 77 1.05 -53.43 15.01
N GLU A 78 1.45 -52.30 15.53
CA GLU A 78 1.06 -51.74 16.83
C GLU A 78 0.01 -50.62 16.75
N SER A 79 -0.53 -50.34 15.56
CA SER A 79 -1.50 -49.28 15.33
C SER A 79 -2.84 -49.83 14.90
N ASP A 80 -3.92 -49.22 15.35
CA ASP A 80 -5.30 -49.52 14.92
C ASP A 80 -5.66 -48.88 13.57
N PHE A 81 -4.80 -47.99 13.03
CA PHE A 81 -5.03 -47.30 11.76
C PHE A 81 -4.43 -48.04 10.59
N SER A 82 -5.14 -48.06 9.45
CA SER A 82 -4.57 -48.60 8.22
C SER A 82 -3.48 -47.74 7.66
N GLY A 83 -2.47 -48.32 7.00
CA GLY A 83 -1.39 -47.56 6.35
C GLY A 83 -1.91 -46.61 5.26
N GLU A 84 -3.02 -46.96 4.59
CA GLU A 84 -3.65 -46.14 3.55
C GLU A 84 -4.30 -44.85 4.14
N ASP A 85 -5.01 -44.99 5.26
CA ASP A 85 -5.62 -43.85 5.96
C ASP A 85 -4.55 -42.88 6.47
N LEU A 86 -3.49 -43.41 7.05
CA LEU A 86 -2.35 -42.60 7.53
C LEU A 86 -1.63 -41.90 6.39
N ALA A 87 -1.44 -42.59 5.24
CA ALA A 87 -0.81 -41.98 4.07
C ALA A 87 -1.66 -40.85 3.49
N THR A 88 -2.98 -41.02 3.46
CA THR A 88 -3.92 -40.02 2.99
C THR A 88 -3.94 -38.78 3.93
N ALA A 89 -4.03 -39.04 5.24
CA ALA A 89 -3.98 -37.96 6.24
C ALA A 89 -2.66 -37.19 6.15
N LEU A 90 -1.54 -37.88 5.99
CA LEU A 90 -0.21 -37.26 5.84
C LEU A 90 -0.14 -36.36 4.59
N ARG A 91 -0.66 -36.81 3.45
CA ARG A 91 -0.70 -36.05 2.21
C ARG A 91 -1.53 -34.78 2.39
N THR A 92 -2.76 -34.90 2.87
CA THR A 92 -3.67 -33.78 3.10
C THR A 92 -3.06 -32.74 4.04
N LEU A 93 -2.43 -33.19 5.11
CA LEU A 93 -1.81 -32.26 6.08
C LEU A 93 -0.58 -31.56 5.50
N ARG A 94 0.21 -32.23 4.65
CA ARG A 94 1.32 -31.61 3.94
C ARG A 94 0.84 -30.54 2.95
N GLU A 95 -0.18 -30.82 2.16
CA GLU A 95 -0.79 -29.87 1.22
C GLU A 95 -1.33 -28.65 1.95
N LYS A 96 -1.98 -28.87 3.10
CA LYS A 96 -2.46 -27.78 3.96
C LYS A 96 -1.32 -26.93 4.50
N LEU A 97 -0.26 -27.52 5.03
CA LEU A 97 0.92 -26.81 5.53
C LEU A 97 1.63 -26.00 4.43
N ASP A 98 1.72 -26.55 3.22
CA ASP A 98 2.30 -25.84 2.07
C ASP A 98 1.45 -24.61 1.70
N ALA A 99 0.13 -24.74 1.68
CA ALA A 99 -0.79 -23.65 1.42
C ALA A 99 -0.69 -22.55 2.48
N GLU A 100 -0.71 -22.93 3.78
CA GLU A 100 -0.60 -22.00 4.90
C GLU A 100 0.75 -21.26 4.91
N THR A 101 1.83 -21.96 4.57
CA THR A 101 3.16 -21.36 4.47
C THR A 101 3.23 -20.34 3.34
N LYS A 102 2.67 -20.65 2.18
CA LYS A 102 2.57 -19.70 1.05
C LYS A 102 1.73 -18.49 1.39
N GLU A 103 0.63 -18.69 2.10
CA GLU A 103 -0.23 -17.59 2.57
C GLU A 103 0.51 -16.68 3.55
N LEU A 104 1.30 -17.25 4.48
CA LEU A 104 2.12 -16.49 5.41
C LEU A 104 3.19 -15.65 4.69
N GLU A 105 3.86 -16.22 3.68
CA GLU A 105 4.84 -15.48 2.87
C GLU A 105 4.20 -14.34 2.07
N LYS A 106 3.01 -14.58 1.50
CA LYS A 106 2.22 -13.55 0.82
C LYS A 106 1.86 -12.41 1.79
N LEU A 107 1.36 -12.74 2.97
CA LEU A 107 0.98 -11.77 3.99
C LEU A 107 2.18 -10.93 4.48
N LYS A 108 3.36 -11.54 4.62
CA LYS A 108 4.61 -10.83 4.94
C LYS A 108 5.04 -9.86 3.83
N ALA A 109 4.85 -10.25 2.57
CA ALA A 109 5.16 -9.38 1.44
C ALA A 109 4.21 -8.18 1.38
N GLU A 110 2.91 -8.39 1.60
CA GLU A 110 1.90 -7.34 1.67
C GLU A 110 2.17 -6.36 2.82
N GLU A 111 2.53 -6.86 4.01
CA GLU A 111 2.93 -6.01 5.15
C GLU A 111 4.17 -5.17 4.84
N ALA A 112 5.17 -5.75 4.16
CA ALA A 112 6.38 -5.03 3.79
C ALA A 112 6.11 -3.94 2.74
N ASP A 113 5.18 -4.18 1.80
CA ASP A 113 4.75 -3.19 0.82
C ASP A 113 3.95 -2.06 1.48
N GLU A 114 3.03 -2.41 2.38
CA GLU A 114 2.26 -1.45 3.16
C GLU A 114 3.17 -0.55 4.01
N LYS A 115 4.17 -1.15 4.67
CA LYS A 115 5.15 -0.40 5.46
C LYS A 115 5.93 0.59 4.59
N ARG A 116 6.41 0.16 3.41
CA ARG A 116 7.12 1.06 2.48
C ARG A 116 6.24 2.21 2.03
N THR A 117 4.97 1.95 1.75
CA THR A 117 3.99 2.96 1.39
C THR A 117 3.79 3.96 2.53
N ASN A 118 3.62 3.47 3.76
CA ASN A 118 3.45 4.29 4.96
C ASN A 118 4.67 5.18 5.24
N ASP A 119 5.88 4.65 5.08
CA ASP A 119 7.11 5.42 5.27
C ASP A 119 7.25 6.60 4.28
N MET A 120 6.55 6.54 3.13
CA MET A 120 6.52 7.62 2.14
C MET A 120 5.37 8.61 2.36
N ILE A 121 4.25 8.17 2.92
CA ILE A 121 3.02 8.99 3.03
C ILE A 121 3.22 10.16 3.99
N ILE A 122 3.77 9.94 5.18
CA ILE A 122 3.91 10.99 6.19
C ILE A 122 4.80 12.15 5.72
N PRO A 123 6.00 11.90 5.16
CA PRO A 123 6.82 12.99 4.59
C PRO A 123 6.11 13.71 3.44
N ALA A 124 5.46 12.97 2.54
CA ALA A 124 4.71 13.57 1.44
C ALA A 124 3.55 14.44 1.96
N TYR A 125 2.80 13.97 2.96
CA TYR A 125 1.73 14.72 3.60
C TYR A 125 2.23 16.05 4.19
N ARG A 126 3.32 16.02 4.96
CA ARG A 126 3.93 17.22 5.54
C ARG A 126 4.33 18.22 4.46
N GLN A 127 4.95 17.74 3.39
CA GLN A 127 5.35 18.55 2.25
C GLN A 127 4.13 19.18 1.56
N PHE A 128 3.10 18.40 1.28
CA PHE A 128 1.86 18.91 0.69
C PHE A 128 1.14 19.91 1.58
N LYS A 129 1.09 19.66 2.87
CA LYS A 129 0.48 20.58 3.85
C LYS A 129 1.21 21.92 3.86
N THR A 130 2.54 21.88 3.88
CA THR A 130 3.37 23.10 3.79
C THR A 130 3.07 23.85 2.49
N TRP A 131 3.10 23.18 1.36
CA TRP A 131 2.80 23.83 0.08
C TRP A 131 1.37 24.34 -0.01
N SER A 132 0.38 23.63 0.53
CA SER A 132 -1.02 24.08 0.48
C SER A 132 -1.25 25.39 1.25
N VAL A 133 -0.49 25.62 2.31
CA VAL A 133 -0.56 26.86 3.10
C VAL A 133 0.22 28.00 2.44
N GLU A 134 1.41 27.71 1.92
CA GLU A 134 2.34 28.75 1.44
C GLU A 134 2.14 29.06 -0.05
N PHE A 135 1.50 28.21 -0.82
CA PHE A 135 1.46 28.29 -2.29
C PHE A 135 0.86 29.61 -2.78
N GLU A 136 -0.27 30.04 -2.23
CA GLU A 136 -0.95 31.25 -2.74
C GLU A 136 -0.12 32.52 -2.52
N GLU A 137 0.61 32.59 -1.43
CA GLU A 137 1.47 33.73 -1.05
C GLU A 137 2.89 33.63 -1.62
N SER A 138 3.27 32.49 -2.18
CA SER A 138 4.60 32.26 -2.75
C SER A 138 4.86 33.09 -4.01
N SER A 139 6.12 33.45 -4.24
CA SER A 139 6.56 34.07 -5.49
C SER A 139 6.33 33.14 -6.68
N PHE A 140 6.29 33.72 -7.88
CA PHE A 140 6.11 32.95 -9.12
C PHE A 140 7.22 31.91 -9.30
N GLU A 141 8.47 32.25 -8.95
CA GLU A 141 9.61 31.35 -9.01
C GLU A 141 9.46 30.19 -8.03
N ALA A 142 9.01 30.46 -6.80
CA ALA A 142 8.74 29.43 -5.81
C ALA A 142 7.61 28.49 -6.27
N LYS A 143 6.53 29.03 -6.87
CA LYS A 143 5.46 28.24 -7.47
C LYS A 143 5.96 27.32 -8.60
N LYS A 144 6.88 27.81 -9.43
CA LYS A 144 7.53 26.98 -10.47
C LYS A 144 8.41 25.88 -9.89
N MET A 145 9.13 26.16 -8.81
CA MET A 145 9.92 25.13 -8.12
C MET A 145 9.03 24.03 -7.54
N ILE A 146 7.91 24.39 -6.92
CA ILE A 146 6.92 23.42 -6.42
C ILE A 146 6.35 22.60 -7.58
N ALA A 147 6.01 23.24 -8.70
CA ALA A 147 5.53 22.55 -9.90
C ALA A 147 6.55 21.52 -10.43
N GLY A 148 7.84 21.86 -10.45
CA GLY A 148 8.92 20.97 -10.86
C GLY A 148 9.14 19.79 -9.93
N GLN A 149 8.75 19.89 -8.65
CA GLN A 149 8.78 18.78 -7.70
C GLN A 149 7.50 17.92 -7.79
N LEU A 150 6.34 18.55 -8.02
CA LEU A 150 5.05 17.89 -8.05
C LEU A 150 4.82 17.10 -9.34
N PHE A 151 5.20 17.68 -10.49
CA PHE A 151 4.97 17.08 -11.80
C PHE A 151 6.25 16.50 -12.38
N ARG A 152 6.16 15.27 -12.87
CA ARG A 152 7.20 14.62 -13.64
C ARG A 152 7.23 15.15 -15.09
N ARG A 153 6.05 15.45 -15.63
CA ARG A 153 5.87 15.87 -17.03
C ARG A 153 4.62 16.72 -17.17
N ILE A 154 4.75 17.77 -17.95
CA ILE A 154 3.63 18.62 -18.39
C ILE A 154 3.68 18.65 -19.91
N GLU A 155 2.59 18.21 -20.55
CA GLU A 155 2.44 18.26 -22.01
C GLU A 155 1.39 19.30 -22.40
N VAL A 156 1.71 20.09 -23.39
CA VAL A 156 0.78 21.05 -23.98
C VAL A 156 0.46 20.59 -25.40
N ARG A 157 -0.81 20.33 -25.65
CA ARG A 157 -1.34 19.93 -26.95
C ARG A 157 -1.97 21.13 -27.70
N LYS A 158 -2.40 20.88 -28.93
CA LYS A 158 -3.18 21.88 -29.71
C LYS A 158 -4.33 22.40 -28.84
N ASP A 159 -4.68 23.68 -29.03
CA ASP A 159 -5.74 24.36 -28.27
C ASP A 159 -5.50 24.55 -26.77
N TYR A 160 -4.22 24.46 -26.34
CA TYR A 160 -3.81 24.60 -24.95
C TYR A 160 -4.43 23.54 -24.02
N GLU A 161 -4.73 22.36 -24.55
CA GLU A 161 -5.03 21.22 -23.70
C GLU A 161 -3.75 20.82 -22.94
N ILE A 162 -3.79 20.91 -21.62
CA ILE A 162 -2.66 20.60 -20.75
C ILE A 162 -2.93 19.27 -20.05
N THR A 163 -2.03 18.32 -20.26
CA THR A 163 -1.98 17.08 -19.50
C THR A 163 -0.74 17.09 -18.60
N TYR A 164 -0.88 16.60 -17.38
CA TYR A 164 0.22 16.53 -16.43
C TYR A 164 0.32 15.15 -15.81
N GLU A 165 1.53 14.69 -15.66
CA GLU A 165 1.88 13.45 -14.96
C GLU A 165 2.56 13.84 -13.63
N MET A 166 1.99 13.41 -12.52
CA MET A 166 2.55 13.67 -11.21
C MET A 166 3.81 12.84 -10.98
N ASN A 167 4.72 13.37 -10.17
CA ASN A 167 5.83 12.58 -9.65
C ASN A 167 5.27 11.35 -8.91
N LEU A 168 5.90 10.19 -9.09
CA LEU A 168 5.43 8.90 -8.58
C LEU A 168 5.15 8.94 -7.06
N THR A 169 6.00 9.63 -6.29
CA THR A 169 5.81 9.78 -4.84
C THR A 169 4.50 10.47 -4.50
N TYR A 170 4.17 11.55 -5.22
CA TYR A 170 2.96 12.33 -4.96
C TYR A 170 1.71 11.67 -5.57
N ALA A 171 1.83 10.98 -6.69
CA ALA A 171 0.74 10.18 -7.23
C ALA A 171 0.32 9.08 -6.25
N LYS A 172 1.27 8.32 -5.72
CA LYS A 172 1.02 7.32 -4.68
C LYS A 172 0.45 7.93 -3.40
N PHE A 173 0.94 9.09 -2.99
CA PHE A 173 0.37 9.82 -1.85
C PHE A 173 -1.12 10.12 -2.07
N CYS A 174 -1.49 10.65 -3.23
CA CYS A 174 -2.90 10.97 -3.53
C CYS A 174 -3.79 9.72 -3.54
N GLU A 175 -3.31 8.60 -4.09
CA GLU A 175 -4.03 7.32 -4.09
C GLU A 175 -4.26 6.81 -2.66
N GLU A 176 -3.20 6.75 -1.85
CA GLU A 176 -3.28 6.30 -0.46
C GLU A 176 -4.08 7.27 0.42
N TRP A 177 -3.96 8.56 0.15
CA TRP A 177 -4.76 9.58 0.80
C TRP A 177 -6.27 9.33 0.63
N LEU A 178 -6.70 9.02 -0.60
CA LEU A 178 -8.10 8.69 -0.87
C LEU A 178 -8.53 7.42 -0.12
N ARG A 179 -7.67 6.42 -0.03
CA ARG A 179 -7.90 5.18 0.73
C ARG A 179 -8.06 5.46 2.23
N ILE A 180 -7.14 6.21 2.82
CA ILE A 180 -7.17 6.59 4.24
C ILE A 180 -8.43 7.40 4.57
N ARG A 181 -8.77 8.37 3.72
CA ARG A 181 -9.99 9.18 3.88
C ARG A 181 -11.25 8.33 3.90
N GLN A 182 -11.37 7.35 3.01
CA GLN A 182 -12.50 6.43 2.97
C GLN A 182 -12.60 5.60 4.26
N THR A 183 -11.46 5.12 4.78
CA THR A 183 -11.41 4.34 6.03
C THR A 183 -11.83 5.19 7.23
N ILE A 184 -11.40 6.44 7.31
CA ILE A 184 -11.77 7.37 8.40
C ILE A 184 -13.27 7.66 8.36
N THR A 185 -13.82 7.99 7.17
CA THR A 185 -15.26 8.30 7.01
C THR A 185 -16.17 7.10 7.30
N ALA A 186 -15.69 5.87 7.10
CA ALA A 186 -16.44 4.65 7.42
C ALA A 186 -16.44 4.32 8.93
N THR A 187 -15.62 5.00 9.73
CA THR A 187 -15.46 4.75 11.17
C THR A 187 -16.12 5.83 12.04
N GLU A 188 -16.51 6.96 11.46
CA GLU A 188 -17.33 8.02 12.06
C GLU A 188 -18.82 7.73 11.84
#